data_01af86bb60add9bfcef42919e56ae5a4
#
_entry.id   01af86bb60add9bfcef42919e56ae5a4
#
_cell.length_a   1.000
_cell.length_b   1.000
_cell.length_c   1.000
_cell.angle_alpha   90.00
_cell.angle_beta   90.00
_cell.angle_gamma   90.00
#
_symmetry.space_group_name_H-M   'P 1'
#
loop_
_entity.id
_entity.type
_entity.pdbx_description
1 polymer ?
#
loop_
_entity_poly.entity_id
_entity_poly.type
_entity_poly.pdbx_seq_one_letter_code
_entity_poly.pdbx_strand_id
1 'polypeptide(L)'
;MPVHKPSGKELVFFFLCGILLSFPNALVFEQFASFLPYALVVIVVAPFVEEFAKVLPIFYRHGESERSLVTIGALIGLGFGICELFIYVVVAGVPLIDRIPGVVFHASSASITAYGIAKKNPLPYYLMSATLHMANNFFAAAAPTTFGVWPELLVVVAAFSVAWLFYSWASEDKVVN
;
A
#
# COMPACT_ATOMS: atom_id res chain seq x y z
N MET A 1 -2.72 4.56 -29.19
CA MET A 1 -3.69 3.54 -28.75
C MET A 1 -4.82 4.22 -28.01
N PRO A 2 -6.07 3.76 -28.09
CA PRO A 2 -7.13 4.31 -27.25
C PRO A 2 -6.82 4.07 -25.79
N VAL A 3 -7.14 5.03 -24.91
CA VAL A 3 -6.97 4.92 -23.46
C VAL A 3 -7.90 3.82 -22.96
N HIS A 4 -7.35 2.81 -22.29
CA HIS A 4 -8.18 1.83 -21.62
C HIS A 4 -8.69 2.41 -20.29
N LYS A 5 -10.01 2.33 -20.08
CA LYS A 5 -10.63 2.68 -18.79
C LYS A 5 -11.06 1.38 -18.11
N PRO A 6 -10.54 1.09 -16.89
CA PRO A 6 -10.90 -0.14 -16.19
C PRO A 6 -12.41 -0.26 -16.00
N SER A 7 -12.95 -1.41 -16.34
CA SER A 7 -14.34 -1.76 -16.04
C SER A 7 -14.52 -2.05 -14.55
N GLY A 8 -15.77 -2.04 -14.06
CA GLY A 8 -16.05 -2.40 -12.67
C GLY A 8 -15.54 -3.80 -12.29
N LYS A 9 -15.55 -4.76 -13.23
CA LYS A 9 -15.01 -6.12 -13.00
C LYS A 9 -13.49 -6.11 -12.82
N GLU A 10 -12.78 -5.27 -13.58
CA GLU A 10 -11.33 -5.12 -13.43
C GLU A 10 -10.97 -4.42 -12.13
N LEU A 11 -11.73 -3.42 -11.70
CA LEU A 11 -11.52 -2.78 -10.39
C LEU A 11 -11.69 -3.79 -9.24
N VAL A 12 -12.73 -4.64 -9.27
CA VAL A 12 -12.91 -5.72 -8.31
C VAL A 12 -11.77 -6.75 -8.39
N PHE A 13 -11.31 -7.09 -9.60
CA PHE A 13 -10.18 -7.99 -9.78
C PHE A 13 -8.91 -7.46 -9.10
N PHE A 14 -8.58 -6.18 -9.26
CA PHE A 14 -7.39 -5.60 -8.62
C PHE A 14 -7.54 -5.48 -7.11
N PHE A 15 -8.73 -5.18 -6.60
CA PHE A 15 -9.01 -5.28 -5.16
C PHE A 15 -8.73 -6.69 -4.63
N LEU A 16 -9.21 -7.72 -5.34
CA LEU A 16 -8.96 -9.12 -4.99
C LEU A 16 -7.48 -9.51 -5.13
N CYS A 17 -6.73 -8.90 -6.06
CA CYS A 17 -5.28 -9.10 -6.13
C CYS A 17 -4.57 -8.64 -4.85
N GLY A 18 -5.05 -7.58 -4.18
CA GLY A 18 -4.54 -7.17 -2.89
C GLY A 18 -4.67 -8.26 -1.83
N ILE A 19 -5.84 -8.91 -1.78
CA ILE A 19 -6.15 -9.98 -0.81
C ILE A 19 -5.44 -11.29 -1.17
N LEU A 20 -5.58 -11.76 -2.41
CA LEU A 20 -5.25 -13.13 -2.80
C LEU A 20 -3.85 -13.29 -3.37
N LEU A 21 -3.23 -12.19 -3.80
CA LEU A 21 -1.90 -12.22 -4.41
C LEU A 21 -0.90 -11.41 -3.57
N SER A 22 -1.15 -10.13 -3.36
CA SER A 22 -0.16 -9.25 -2.72
C SER A 22 0.07 -9.62 -1.26
N PHE A 23 -0.99 -9.80 -0.47
CA PHE A 23 -0.86 -10.13 0.94
C PHE A 23 -0.18 -11.49 1.18
N PRO A 24 -0.58 -12.61 0.54
CA PRO A 24 0.11 -13.88 0.71
C PRO A 24 1.57 -13.85 0.25
N ASN A 25 1.88 -13.14 -0.85
CA ASN A 25 3.27 -13.00 -1.29
C ASN A 25 4.13 -12.24 -0.26
N ALA A 26 3.59 -11.17 0.34
CA ALA A 26 4.29 -10.46 1.39
C ALA A 26 4.65 -11.40 2.56
N LEU A 27 3.69 -12.17 3.06
CA LEU A 27 3.92 -13.15 4.13
C LEU A 27 5.00 -14.18 3.77
N VAL A 28 5.00 -14.70 2.53
CA VAL A 28 6.02 -15.64 2.07
C VAL A 28 7.39 -14.98 2.05
N PHE A 29 7.52 -13.77 1.52
CA PHE A 29 8.81 -13.07 1.46
C PHE A 29 9.34 -12.70 2.85
N GLU A 30 8.47 -12.32 3.79
CA GLU A 30 8.86 -12.01 5.17
C GLU A 30 9.41 -13.24 5.91
N GLN A 31 8.95 -14.46 5.58
CA GLN A 31 9.50 -15.69 6.16
C GLN A 31 11.00 -15.85 5.87
N PHE A 32 11.49 -15.36 4.73
CA PHE A 32 12.92 -15.37 4.43
C PHE A 32 13.75 -14.46 5.35
N ALA A 33 13.12 -13.53 6.05
CA ALA A 33 13.76 -12.65 7.02
C ALA A 33 13.55 -13.11 8.48
N SER A 34 12.92 -14.26 8.71
CA SER A 34 12.56 -14.76 10.05
C SER A 34 13.75 -15.02 10.99
N PHE A 35 14.98 -15.08 10.45
CA PHE A 35 16.22 -15.17 11.22
C PHE A 35 16.66 -13.82 11.82
N LEU A 36 16.07 -12.70 11.42
CA LEU A 36 16.35 -11.37 11.94
C LEU A 36 15.54 -11.09 13.22
N PRO A 37 15.99 -10.12 14.06
CA PRO A 37 15.18 -9.66 15.18
C PRO A 37 13.79 -9.19 14.75
N TYR A 38 12.75 -9.61 15.48
CA TYR A 38 11.34 -9.32 15.14
C TYR A 38 11.08 -7.83 14.87
N ALA A 39 11.59 -6.92 15.72
CA ALA A 39 11.45 -5.50 15.52
C ALA A 39 12.05 -5.01 14.18
N LEU A 40 13.18 -5.57 13.76
CA LEU A 40 13.79 -5.24 12.47
C LEU A 40 12.94 -5.74 11.30
N VAL A 41 12.36 -6.93 11.43
CA VAL A 41 11.45 -7.47 10.41
C VAL A 41 10.23 -6.55 10.28
N VAL A 42 9.53 -6.28 11.36
CA VAL A 42 8.26 -5.51 11.32
C VAL A 42 8.48 -4.05 10.92
N ILE A 43 9.54 -3.39 11.43
CA ILE A 43 9.73 -1.96 11.21
C ILE A 43 10.43 -1.68 9.87
N VAL A 44 11.30 -2.57 9.41
CA VAL A 44 12.12 -2.29 8.22
C VAL A 44 11.79 -3.24 7.06
N VAL A 45 11.90 -4.56 7.28
CA VAL A 45 11.82 -5.53 6.18
C VAL A 45 10.41 -5.62 5.63
N ALA A 46 9.39 -5.77 6.49
CA ALA A 46 7.99 -5.90 6.09
C ALA A 46 7.53 -4.70 5.25
N PRO A 47 7.76 -3.42 5.62
CA PRO A 47 7.42 -2.28 4.77
C PRO A 47 7.96 -2.36 3.34
N PHE A 48 9.22 -2.74 3.15
CA PHE A 48 9.77 -2.90 1.80
C PHE A 48 9.12 -4.04 1.04
N VAL A 49 8.98 -5.19 1.67
CA VAL A 49 8.38 -6.38 1.08
C VAL A 49 6.93 -6.14 0.70
N GLU A 50 6.15 -5.57 1.61
CA GLU A 50 4.72 -5.33 1.38
C GLU A 50 4.48 -4.28 0.29
N GLU A 51 5.21 -3.14 0.32
CA GLU A 51 5.05 -2.13 -0.72
C GLU A 51 5.44 -2.67 -2.10
N PHE A 52 6.43 -3.55 -2.17
CA PHE A 52 6.76 -4.26 -3.41
C PHE A 52 5.66 -5.23 -3.83
N ALA A 53 5.15 -6.06 -2.91
CA ALA A 53 4.11 -7.04 -3.20
C ALA A 53 2.80 -6.39 -3.69
N LYS A 54 2.43 -5.23 -3.14
CA LYS A 54 1.22 -4.47 -3.55
C LYS A 54 1.27 -4.02 -5.00
N VAL A 55 2.43 -3.71 -5.53
CA VAL A 55 2.54 -3.16 -6.89
C VAL A 55 2.79 -4.21 -7.97
N LEU A 56 3.12 -5.45 -7.61
CA LEU A 56 3.34 -6.53 -8.57
C LEU A 56 2.19 -6.68 -9.58
N PRO A 57 0.90 -6.66 -9.20
CA PRO A 57 -0.19 -6.79 -10.15
C PRO A 57 -0.26 -5.64 -11.17
N ILE A 58 0.27 -4.45 -10.83
CA ILE A 58 0.22 -3.28 -11.71
C ILE A 58 1.14 -3.46 -12.93
N PHE A 59 2.28 -4.11 -12.77
CA PHE A 59 3.22 -4.34 -13.87
C PHE A 59 2.64 -5.18 -15.03
N TYR A 60 1.54 -5.85 -14.77
CA TYR A 60 0.84 -6.62 -15.78
C TYR A 60 -0.06 -5.76 -16.69
N ARG A 61 -0.25 -4.46 -16.37
CA ARG A 61 -1.17 -3.58 -17.09
C ARG A 61 -0.47 -2.69 -18.10
N HIS A 62 -1.06 -2.62 -19.28
CA HIS A 62 -0.60 -1.77 -20.39
C HIS A 62 -1.78 -1.01 -20.98
N GLY A 63 -1.53 0.22 -21.46
CA GLY A 63 -2.54 1.04 -22.10
C GLY A 63 -3.51 1.76 -21.17
N GLU A 64 -3.23 1.75 -19.86
CA GLU A 64 -3.99 2.48 -18.85
C GLU A 64 -3.65 3.97 -18.84
N SER A 65 -4.58 4.81 -18.38
CA SER A 65 -4.25 6.19 -18.05
C SER A 65 -3.45 6.27 -16.73
N GLU A 66 -2.71 7.37 -16.54
CA GLU A 66 -2.00 7.58 -15.28
C GLU A 66 -2.95 7.49 -14.08
N ARG A 67 -4.13 8.13 -14.16
CA ARG A 67 -5.13 8.13 -13.08
C ARG A 67 -5.73 6.75 -12.85
N SER A 68 -5.93 5.95 -13.90
CA SER A 68 -6.39 4.57 -13.77
C SER A 68 -5.39 3.72 -12.99
N LEU A 69 -4.09 3.84 -13.28
CA LEU A 69 -3.05 3.10 -12.54
C LEU A 69 -3.00 3.49 -11.05
N VAL A 70 -3.11 4.78 -10.73
CA VAL A 70 -3.18 5.25 -9.34
C VAL A 70 -4.40 4.68 -8.61
N THR A 71 -5.56 4.65 -9.29
CA THR A 71 -6.79 4.04 -8.74
C THR A 71 -6.63 2.53 -8.52
N ILE A 72 -6.05 1.82 -9.48
CA ILE A 72 -5.76 0.38 -9.36
C ILE A 72 -4.83 0.13 -8.16
N GLY A 73 -3.77 0.92 -8.01
CA GLY A 73 -2.87 0.84 -6.86
C GLY A 73 -3.60 1.01 -5.54
N ALA A 74 -4.47 2.03 -5.44
CA ALA A 74 -5.29 2.26 -4.25
C ALA A 74 -6.19 1.06 -3.92
N LEU A 75 -6.79 0.42 -4.92
CA LEU A 75 -7.66 -0.75 -4.72
C LEU A 75 -6.87 -1.98 -4.27
N ILE A 76 -5.69 -2.22 -4.83
CA ILE A 76 -4.81 -3.31 -4.38
C ILE A 76 -4.40 -3.07 -2.92
N GLY A 77 -3.96 -1.85 -2.58
CA GLY A 77 -3.62 -1.48 -1.21
C GLY A 77 -4.80 -1.59 -0.25
N LEU A 78 -6.01 -1.23 -0.69
CA LEU A 78 -7.24 -1.41 0.08
C LEU A 78 -7.51 -2.89 0.37
N GLY A 79 -7.40 -3.76 -0.63
CA GLY A 79 -7.56 -5.21 -0.45
C GLY A 79 -6.54 -5.80 0.50
N PHE A 80 -5.26 -5.39 0.37
CA PHE A 80 -4.18 -5.77 1.26
C PHE A 80 -4.47 -5.35 2.72
N GLY A 81 -4.80 -4.07 2.94
CA GLY A 81 -5.08 -3.53 4.27
C GLY A 81 -6.31 -4.17 4.93
N ILE A 82 -7.35 -4.52 4.16
CA ILE A 82 -8.51 -5.26 4.69
C ILE A 82 -8.11 -6.67 5.13
N CYS A 83 -7.26 -7.36 4.36
CA CYS A 83 -6.77 -8.67 4.74
C CYS A 83 -5.95 -8.61 6.03
N GLU A 84 -5.05 -7.64 6.13
CA GLU A 84 -4.24 -7.40 7.33
C GLU A 84 -5.12 -7.04 8.54
N LEU A 85 -6.08 -6.12 8.38
CA LEU A 85 -7.05 -5.77 9.42
C LEU A 85 -7.76 -7.03 9.94
N PHE A 86 -8.21 -7.92 9.05
CA PHE A 86 -8.87 -9.15 9.43
C PHE A 86 -7.96 -10.04 10.31
N ILE A 87 -6.69 -10.21 9.92
CA ILE A 87 -5.73 -10.99 10.70
C ILE A 87 -5.50 -10.37 12.07
N TYR A 88 -5.28 -9.06 12.16
CA TYR A 88 -5.06 -8.39 13.45
C TYR A 88 -6.28 -8.44 14.36
N VAL A 89 -7.48 -8.24 13.83
CA VAL A 89 -8.71 -8.23 14.63
C VAL A 89 -9.11 -9.63 15.05
N VAL A 90 -9.13 -10.59 14.11
CA VAL A 90 -9.68 -11.93 14.36
C VAL A 90 -8.67 -12.85 15.01
N VAL A 91 -7.39 -12.79 14.58
CA VAL A 91 -6.35 -13.70 15.08
C VAL A 91 -5.59 -13.12 16.25
N ALA A 92 -5.19 -11.83 16.18
CA ALA A 92 -4.42 -11.20 17.24
C ALA A 92 -5.27 -10.48 18.30
N GLY A 93 -6.59 -10.33 18.10
CA GLY A 93 -7.52 -9.72 19.08
C GLY A 93 -7.36 -8.21 19.23
N VAL A 94 -6.74 -7.53 18.26
CA VAL A 94 -6.58 -6.06 18.27
C VAL A 94 -7.94 -5.40 18.02
N PRO A 95 -8.31 -4.33 18.75
CA PRO A 95 -9.57 -3.62 18.52
C PRO A 95 -9.68 -3.12 17.07
N LEU A 96 -10.84 -3.31 16.45
CA LEU A 96 -11.12 -2.92 15.07
C LEU A 96 -10.76 -1.45 14.80
N ILE A 97 -11.11 -0.55 15.73
CA ILE A 97 -10.90 0.89 15.57
C ILE A 97 -9.42 1.25 15.43
N ASP A 98 -8.53 0.49 16.06
CA ASP A 98 -7.09 0.74 16.05
C ASP A 98 -6.45 0.30 14.71
N ARG A 99 -7.16 -0.52 13.91
CA ARG A 99 -6.65 -1.05 12.63
C ARG A 99 -7.25 -0.38 11.38
N ILE A 100 -8.33 0.40 11.53
CA ILE A 100 -8.93 1.15 10.41
C ILE A 100 -7.92 2.13 9.76
N PRO A 101 -7.12 2.90 10.51
CA PRO A 101 -6.12 3.78 9.92
C PRO A 101 -5.13 3.04 9.02
N GLY A 102 -4.72 1.82 9.39
CA GLY A 102 -3.84 0.98 8.58
C GLY A 102 -4.42 0.66 7.20
N VAL A 103 -5.73 0.41 7.10
CA VAL A 103 -6.38 0.18 5.80
C VAL A 103 -6.27 1.39 4.88
N VAL A 104 -6.50 2.60 5.43
CA VAL A 104 -6.34 3.86 4.70
C VAL A 104 -4.87 4.07 4.30
N PHE A 105 -3.96 3.74 5.21
CA PHE A 105 -2.52 3.82 4.95
C PHE A 105 -2.12 2.94 3.76
N HIS A 106 -2.49 1.65 3.75
CA HIS A 106 -2.13 0.71 2.67
C HIS A 106 -2.70 1.12 1.31
N ALA A 107 -3.94 1.62 1.27
CA ALA A 107 -4.52 2.16 0.04
C ALA A 107 -3.72 3.37 -0.47
N SER A 108 -3.30 4.26 0.44
CA SER A 108 -2.56 5.47 0.11
C SER A 108 -1.14 5.15 -0.36
N SER A 109 -0.40 4.30 0.36
CA SER A 109 0.99 3.94 0.04
C SER A 109 1.11 3.24 -1.32
N ALA A 110 0.23 2.27 -1.59
CA ALA A 110 0.18 1.60 -2.90
C ALA A 110 -0.17 2.57 -4.04
N SER A 111 -1.06 3.54 -3.79
CA SER A 111 -1.40 4.61 -4.73
C SER A 111 -0.20 5.49 -5.08
N ILE A 112 0.64 5.84 -4.09
CA ILE A 112 1.88 6.61 -4.28
C ILE A 112 2.84 5.87 -5.20
N THR A 113 3.10 4.60 -4.94
CA THR A 113 4.00 3.80 -5.79
C THR A 113 3.43 3.61 -7.19
N ALA A 114 2.10 3.40 -7.32
CA ALA A 114 1.42 3.31 -8.61
C ALA A 114 1.57 4.59 -9.46
N TYR A 115 1.54 5.77 -8.83
CA TYR A 115 1.84 7.02 -9.50
C TYR A 115 3.26 7.06 -10.06
N GLY A 116 4.24 6.56 -9.31
CA GLY A 116 5.62 6.44 -9.80
C GLY A 116 5.75 5.52 -11.01
N ILE A 117 5.02 4.39 -11.01
CA ILE A 117 4.93 3.49 -12.17
C ILE A 117 4.31 4.23 -13.36
N ALA A 118 3.21 4.95 -13.15
CA ALA A 118 2.56 5.75 -14.19
C ALA A 118 3.49 6.82 -14.79
N LYS A 119 4.40 7.37 -13.99
CA LYS A 119 5.43 8.33 -14.44
C LYS A 119 6.70 7.66 -14.98
N LYS A 120 6.74 6.33 -15.10
CA LYS A 120 7.92 5.54 -15.54
C LYS A 120 9.18 5.78 -14.69
N ASN A 121 8.99 6.16 -13.45
CA ASN A 121 10.04 6.36 -12.46
C ASN A 121 9.61 5.82 -11.08
N PRO A 122 9.42 4.48 -10.93
CA PRO A 122 8.82 3.90 -9.74
C PRO A 122 9.67 4.03 -8.48
N LEU A 123 11.00 4.00 -8.60
CA LEU A 123 11.89 3.84 -7.44
C LEU A 123 11.75 4.94 -6.38
N PRO A 124 11.74 6.26 -6.69
CA PRO A 124 11.58 7.29 -5.65
C PRO A 124 10.24 7.20 -4.92
N TYR A 125 9.18 6.85 -5.62
CA TYR A 125 7.83 6.74 -5.05
C TYR A 125 7.67 5.46 -4.22
N TYR A 126 8.27 4.36 -4.66
CA TYR A 126 8.36 3.14 -3.86
C TYR A 126 9.13 3.38 -2.55
N LEU A 127 10.29 4.04 -2.62
CA LEU A 127 11.06 4.37 -1.43
C LEU A 127 10.29 5.32 -0.50
N MET A 128 9.54 6.28 -1.05
CA MET A 128 8.66 7.16 -0.27
C MET A 128 7.58 6.34 0.46
N SER A 129 6.88 5.44 -0.23
CA SER A 129 5.86 4.57 0.36
C SER A 129 6.45 3.68 1.45
N ALA A 130 7.60 3.02 1.17
CA ALA A 130 8.28 2.18 2.14
C ALA A 130 8.74 2.98 3.37
N THR A 131 9.26 4.19 3.20
CA THR A 131 9.68 5.05 4.32
C THR A 131 8.50 5.50 5.18
N LEU A 132 7.37 5.90 4.57
CA LEU A 132 6.15 6.22 5.29
C LEU A 132 5.63 4.98 6.04
N HIS A 133 5.72 3.80 5.44
CA HIS A 133 5.33 2.55 6.05
C HIS A 133 6.23 2.18 7.23
N MET A 134 7.55 2.33 7.09
CA MET A 134 8.49 2.17 8.22
C MET A 134 8.12 3.10 9.38
N ALA A 135 7.83 4.36 9.09
CA ALA A 135 7.42 5.34 10.12
C ALA A 135 6.10 4.92 10.78
N ASN A 136 5.11 4.47 9.99
CA ASN A 136 3.83 3.97 10.50
C ASN A 136 4.04 2.80 11.47
N ASN A 137 4.80 1.79 11.05
CA ASN A 137 5.06 0.60 11.87
C ASN A 137 5.92 0.93 13.11
N PHE A 138 6.90 1.84 12.96
CA PHE A 138 7.69 2.31 14.10
C PHE A 138 6.81 2.97 15.16
N PHE A 139 5.92 3.88 14.78
CA PHE A 139 5.04 4.55 15.73
C PHE A 139 3.98 3.60 16.28
N ALA A 140 3.43 2.69 15.50
CA ALA A 140 2.51 1.66 15.97
C ALA A 140 3.17 0.74 17.02
N ALA A 141 4.45 0.36 16.81
CA ALA A 141 5.18 -0.52 17.72
C ALA A 141 5.75 0.19 18.97
N ALA A 142 6.25 1.43 18.81
CA ALA A 142 6.97 2.16 19.86
C ALA A 142 6.12 3.19 20.62
N ALA A 143 5.07 3.70 19.98
CA ALA A 143 4.34 4.87 20.46
C ALA A 143 3.28 4.62 21.52
N PRO A 144 2.62 3.46 21.67
CA PRO A 144 1.56 3.30 22.66
C PRO A 144 2.00 3.67 24.08
N THR A 145 3.28 3.55 24.35
CA THR A 145 3.87 3.81 25.69
C THR A 145 4.42 5.22 25.87
N THR A 146 4.77 5.92 24.79
CA THR A 146 5.50 7.20 24.88
C THR A 146 4.75 8.40 24.28
N PHE A 147 4.06 8.23 23.16
CA PHE A 147 3.46 9.32 22.40
C PHE A 147 1.96 9.14 22.10
N GLY A 148 1.35 8.02 22.51
CA GLY A 148 -0.02 7.66 22.15
C GLY A 148 -0.17 7.36 20.65
N VAL A 149 -1.39 7.41 20.13
CA VAL A 149 -1.72 7.07 18.73
C VAL A 149 -1.48 8.21 17.73
N TRP A 150 -1.19 9.42 18.19
CA TRP A 150 -1.13 10.61 17.33
C TRP A 150 -0.05 10.56 16.26
N PRO A 151 1.20 10.09 16.53
CA PRO A 151 2.24 10.04 15.50
C PRO A 151 1.88 9.08 14.36
N GLU A 152 1.29 7.93 14.65
CA GLU A 152 0.79 7.00 13.65
C GLU A 152 -0.28 7.65 12.77
N LEU A 153 -1.28 8.29 13.38
CA LEU A 153 -2.33 8.99 12.65
C LEU A 153 -1.78 10.11 11.77
N LEU A 154 -0.75 10.84 12.22
CA LEU A 154 -0.10 11.86 11.39
C LEU A 154 0.57 11.25 10.16
N VAL A 155 1.20 10.09 10.29
CA VAL A 155 1.77 9.38 9.12
C VAL A 155 0.68 8.94 8.15
N VAL A 156 -0.44 8.43 8.64
CA VAL A 156 -1.60 8.05 7.80
C VAL A 156 -2.15 9.26 7.05
N VAL A 157 -2.34 10.39 7.75
CA VAL A 157 -2.82 11.63 7.13
C VAL A 157 -1.83 12.15 6.10
N ALA A 158 -0.52 12.09 6.37
CA ALA A 158 0.52 12.48 5.43
C ALA A 158 0.49 11.60 4.16
N ALA A 159 0.44 10.28 4.33
CA ALA A 159 0.36 9.33 3.22
C ALA A 159 -0.90 9.56 2.36
N PHE A 160 -2.05 9.76 3.00
CA PHE A 160 -3.31 10.07 2.30
C PHE A 160 -3.22 11.38 1.53
N SER A 161 -2.67 12.43 2.15
CA SER A 161 -2.53 13.75 1.51
C SER A 161 -1.61 13.70 0.29
N VAL A 162 -0.49 12.98 0.39
CA VAL A 162 0.44 12.77 -0.74
C VAL A 162 -0.23 11.95 -1.84
N ALA A 163 -0.92 10.86 -1.50
CA ALA A 163 -1.65 10.04 -2.46
C ALA A 163 -2.73 10.84 -3.20
N TRP A 164 -3.48 11.66 -2.46
CA TRP A 164 -4.50 12.55 -3.04
C TRP A 164 -3.89 13.59 -3.99
N LEU A 165 -2.76 14.18 -3.61
CA LEU A 165 -2.04 15.13 -4.45
C LEU A 165 -1.59 14.47 -5.76
N PHE A 166 -1.00 13.29 -5.69
CA PHE A 166 -0.56 12.53 -6.87
C PHE A 166 -1.73 12.06 -7.73
N TYR A 167 -2.84 11.66 -7.13
CA TYR A 167 -4.06 11.37 -7.87
C TYR A 167 -4.57 12.60 -8.63
N SER A 168 -4.54 13.78 -8.01
CA SER A 168 -4.97 15.02 -8.64
C SER A 168 -4.04 15.46 -9.81
N TRP A 169 -2.75 15.11 -9.74
CA TRP A 169 -1.76 15.39 -10.80
C TRP A 169 -1.73 14.34 -11.91
N ALA A 170 -2.31 13.17 -11.67
CA ALA A 170 -2.37 12.09 -12.65
C ALA A 170 -3.34 12.43 -13.78
N SER A 171 -2.90 12.29 -15.03
CA SER A 171 -3.71 12.56 -16.22
C SER A 171 -4.71 11.43 -16.49
N GLU A 172 -5.91 11.78 -16.95
CA GLU A 172 -6.89 10.81 -17.47
C GLU A 172 -6.63 10.42 -18.93
N ASP A 173 -5.93 11.27 -19.66
CA ASP A 173 -5.75 11.12 -21.11
C ASP A 173 -4.39 10.58 -21.49
N LYS A 174 -3.41 10.63 -20.57
CA LYS A 174 -2.07 10.16 -20.84
C LYS A 174 -1.97 8.66 -20.64
N VAL A 175 -1.76 7.95 -21.76
CA VAL A 175 -1.58 6.49 -21.77
C VAL A 175 -0.18 6.12 -21.29
N VAL A 176 -0.10 5.17 -20.38
CA VAL A 176 1.13 4.57 -19.90
C VAL A 176 1.39 3.28 -20.70
N ASN A 177 2.46 3.25 -21.48
CA ASN A 177 2.89 2.10 -22.30
C ASN A 177 4.14 1.44 -21.70
#